data_cb59d55ea7f260815f443714cac219c9
#
_entry.id   cb59d55ea7f260815f443714cac219c9
#
_cell.length_a   1.000
_cell.length_b   1.000
_cell.length_c   1.000
_cell.angle_alpha   90.00
_cell.angle_beta   90.00
_cell.angle_gamma   90.00
#
_symmetry.space_group_name_H-M   'P 1'
#
loop_
_entity.id
_entity.type
_entity.pdbx_description
1 polymer ?
#
loop_
_entity_poly.entity_id
_entity_poly.type
_entity_poly.pdbx_seq_one_letter_code
_entity_poly.pdbx_strand_id
1 'polypeptide(L)'
;MLKQIIITGITNMSENFICISGYDKEGEKYIRPVLSQGQLTEQFLFAYNDNIQLGSILELDFIPPISASSPPHIEDTLFNQFSGRVLDKLNKKQFQEFIASIADRCVEDIFGYEIELFKGQPVLPQGAGNRSLGTIICRKCTIVIDHLGKARCDFID
;
A
#
# COMPACT_ATOMS: atom_id res chain seq x y z
N MET A 1 4.73 10.44 -16.21
CA MET A 1 3.77 9.57 -16.92
C MET A 1 2.53 9.42 -16.07
N LEU A 2 1.39 9.89 -16.58
CA LEU A 2 0.11 9.77 -15.87
C LEU A 2 -0.33 8.30 -15.81
N LYS A 3 -0.70 7.86 -14.61
CA LYS A 3 -1.26 6.54 -14.35
C LYS A 3 -2.40 6.62 -13.34
N GLN A 4 -3.35 5.72 -13.49
CA GLN A 4 -4.46 5.58 -12.56
C GLN A 4 -4.20 4.44 -11.58
N ILE A 5 -4.34 4.73 -10.30
CA ILE A 5 -4.26 3.75 -9.23
C ILE A 5 -5.51 3.78 -8.36
N ILE A 6 -5.94 2.63 -7.90
CA ILE A 6 -7.00 2.51 -6.88
C ILE A 6 -6.31 2.39 -5.52
N ILE A 7 -6.62 3.30 -4.60
CA ILE A 7 -6.03 3.27 -3.25
C ILE A 7 -6.52 2.05 -2.49
N THR A 8 -5.57 1.18 -2.14
CA THR A 8 -5.80 -0.08 -1.42
C THR A 8 -5.34 -0.05 0.03
N GLY A 9 -4.47 0.89 0.38
CA GLY A 9 -3.97 1.02 1.75
C GLY A 9 -3.59 2.46 2.10
N ILE A 10 -3.87 2.83 3.34
CA ILE A 10 -3.42 4.07 3.97
C ILE A 10 -2.96 3.69 5.37
N THR A 11 -1.68 3.92 5.65
CA THR A 11 -1.06 3.60 6.93
C THR A 11 -0.55 4.85 7.59
N ASN A 12 -0.99 5.12 8.81
CA ASN A 12 -0.46 6.19 9.64
C ASN A 12 0.90 5.77 10.21
N MET A 13 1.86 6.63 10.08
CA MET A 13 3.21 6.46 10.60
C MET A 13 3.43 7.43 11.78
N SER A 14 4.61 7.43 12.38
CA SER A 14 4.98 8.43 13.38
C SER A 14 5.03 9.84 12.77
N GLU A 15 4.87 10.87 13.61
CA GLU A 15 5.06 12.29 13.23
C GLU A 15 4.12 12.80 12.12
N ASN A 16 2.87 12.31 12.07
CA ASN A 16 1.86 12.65 11.03
C ASN A 16 2.26 12.28 9.60
N PHE A 17 3.24 11.41 9.44
CA PHE A 17 3.54 10.82 8.15
C PHE A 17 2.55 9.71 7.82
N ILE A 18 2.34 9.52 6.53
CA ILE A 18 1.51 8.43 6.00
C ILE A 18 2.26 7.66 4.93
N CYS A 19 1.87 6.42 4.76
CA CYS A 19 2.19 5.62 3.60
C CYS A 19 0.89 5.29 2.87
N ILE A 20 0.83 5.52 1.58
CA ILE A 20 -0.29 5.09 0.76
C ILE A 20 0.16 4.01 -0.20
N SER A 21 -0.72 3.06 -0.45
CA SER A 21 -0.55 2.05 -1.49
C SER A 21 -1.74 2.04 -2.42
N GLY A 22 -1.50 1.75 -3.67
CA GLY A 22 -2.53 1.63 -4.68
C GLY A 22 -2.25 0.47 -5.61
N TYR A 23 -3.22 0.15 -6.43
CA TYR A 23 -3.13 -0.87 -7.46
C TYR A 23 -3.33 -0.25 -8.85
N ASP A 24 -2.32 -0.41 -9.70
CA ASP A 24 -2.36 -0.04 -11.11
C ASP A 24 -3.04 -1.18 -11.90
N LYS A 25 -4.28 -0.96 -12.34
CA LYS A 25 -5.06 -1.99 -13.06
C LYS A 25 -4.48 -2.30 -14.45
N GLU A 26 -3.85 -1.33 -15.10
CA GLU A 26 -3.25 -1.54 -16.41
C GLU A 26 -1.96 -2.33 -16.32
N GLY A 27 -1.15 -2.05 -15.29
CA GLY A 27 0.08 -2.76 -15.02
C GLY A 27 -0.08 -4.01 -14.17
N GLU A 28 -1.30 -4.29 -13.67
CA GLU A 28 -1.62 -5.43 -12.78
C GLU A 28 -0.65 -5.57 -11.60
N LYS A 29 -0.35 -4.44 -10.94
CA LYS A 29 0.63 -4.42 -9.86
C LYS A 29 0.33 -3.39 -8.78
N TYR A 30 0.85 -3.65 -7.60
CA TYR A 30 0.87 -2.67 -6.53
C TYR A 30 1.88 -1.56 -6.83
N ILE A 31 1.53 -0.34 -6.43
CA ILE A 31 2.39 0.84 -6.47
C ILE A 31 2.32 1.53 -5.11
N ARG A 32 3.47 1.91 -4.58
CA ARG A 32 3.60 2.80 -3.45
C ARG A 32 4.15 4.13 -3.93
N PRO A 33 3.31 5.17 -4.06
CA PRO A 33 3.77 6.50 -4.41
C PRO A 33 4.71 7.05 -3.33
N VAL A 34 5.92 7.40 -3.72
CA VAL A 34 6.92 7.98 -2.82
C VAL A 34 7.45 9.29 -3.36
N LEU A 35 7.83 10.20 -2.47
CA LEU A 35 8.44 11.47 -2.83
C LEU A 35 9.94 11.29 -3.10
N SER A 36 10.51 12.14 -3.94
CA SER A 36 11.96 12.18 -4.15
C SER A 36 12.72 12.66 -2.90
N GLN A 37 12.07 13.43 -2.06
CA GLN A 37 12.58 13.91 -0.78
C GLN A 37 11.45 13.97 0.25
N GLY A 38 11.74 13.56 1.48
CA GLY A 38 10.78 13.54 2.58
C GLY A 38 9.76 12.41 2.48
N GLN A 39 8.67 12.55 3.21
CA GLN A 39 7.59 11.57 3.31
C GLN A 39 6.24 12.27 3.11
N LEU A 40 5.25 11.52 2.68
CA LEU A 40 3.87 12.00 2.62
C LEU A 40 3.35 12.27 4.03
N THR A 41 2.61 13.36 4.20
CA THR A 41 1.92 13.70 5.44
C THR A 41 0.42 13.51 5.28
N GLU A 42 -0.31 13.51 6.40
CA GLU A 42 -1.77 13.42 6.41
C GLU A 42 -2.44 14.51 5.54
N GLN A 43 -1.77 15.64 5.35
CA GLN A 43 -2.27 16.72 4.47
C GLN A 43 -2.45 16.25 3.01
N PHE A 44 -1.69 15.25 2.58
CA PHE A 44 -1.84 14.68 1.24
C PHE A 44 -3.21 14.03 1.03
N LEU A 45 -3.88 13.56 2.10
CA LEU A 45 -5.22 12.99 2.01
C LEU A 45 -6.29 14.01 1.58
N PHE A 46 -5.97 15.30 1.67
CA PHE A 46 -6.83 16.41 1.24
C PHE A 46 -6.27 17.12 0.00
N ALA A 47 -5.29 16.51 -0.66
CA ALA A 47 -4.76 17.04 -1.91
C ALA A 47 -5.84 17.01 -3.02
N TYR A 48 -5.61 17.79 -4.05
CA TYR A 48 -6.43 17.83 -5.25
C TYR A 48 -7.89 18.25 -5.01
N ASN A 49 -8.15 19.00 -3.93
CA ASN A 49 -9.49 19.48 -3.53
C ASN A 49 -10.51 18.35 -3.28
N ASP A 50 -10.03 17.21 -2.83
CA ASP A 50 -10.85 16.03 -2.53
C ASP A 50 -10.31 15.32 -1.29
N ASN A 51 -11.04 14.31 -0.83
CA ASN A 51 -10.66 13.46 0.30
C ASN A 51 -10.21 12.08 -0.21
N ILE A 52 -8.89 11.87 -0.22
CA ILE A 52 -8.29 10.60 -0.62
C ILE A 52 -8.54 9.56 0.49
N GLN A 53 -9.12 8.43 0.13
CA GLN A 53 -9.46 7.35 1.06
C GLN A 53 -9.38 6.00 0.34
N LEU A 54 -9.60 4.91 1.07
CA LEU A 54 -9.66 3.58 0.46
C LEU A 54 -10.72 3.55 -0.65
N GLY A 55 -10.35 3.00 -1.80
CA GLY A 55 -11.19 2.94 -2.99
C GLY A 55 -11.19 4.21 -3.85
N SER A 56 -10.51 5.29 -3.44
CA SER A 56 -10.31 6.45 -4.34
C SER A 56 -9.50 6.04 -5.57
N ILE A 57 -9.91 6.52 -6.73
CA ILE A 57 -9.19 6.35 -7.99
C ILE A 57 -8.40 7.63 -8.24
N LEU A 58 -7.10 7.54 -8.12
CA LEU A 58 -6.19 8.68 -8.35
C LEU A 58 -5.52 8.56 -9.70
N GLU A 59 -5.42 9.67 -10.39
CA GLU A 59 -4.48 9.85 -11.50
C GLU A 59 -3.29 10.64 -10.97
N LEU A 60 -2.10 10.04 -11.02
CA LEU A 60 -0.86 10.62 -10.53
C LEU A 60 0.19 10.66 -11.64
N ASP A 61 1.05 11.67 -11.60
CA ASP A 61 2.18 11.78 -12.53
C ASP A 61 3.41 11.09 -11.96
N PHE A 62 3.61 9.82 -12.35
CA PHE A 62 4.74 9.03 -11.94
C PHE A 62 6.00 9.37 -12.75
N ILE A 63 7.10 9.43 -12.05
CA ILE A 63 8.44 9.68 -12.60
C ILE A 63 9.11 8.33 -12.80
N PRO A 64 9.65 8.01 -13.97
CA PRO A 64 10.38 6.77 -14.17
C PRO A 64 11.51 6.63 -13.14
N PRO A 65 11.71 5.46 -12.54
CA PRO A 65 12.76 5.25 -11.57
C PRO A 65 14.13 5.46 -12.23
N ILE A 66 14.97 6.26 -11.58
CA ILE A 66 16.38 6.44 -11.97
C ILE A 66 17.20 5.19 -11.59
N SER A 67 16.72 4.46 -10.59
CA SER A 67 17.26 3.15 -10.18
C SER A 67 16.11 2.23 -9.80
N ALA A 68 16.26 0.95 -10.06
CA ALA A 68 15.31 -0.03 -9.56
C ALA A 68 15.33 -0.01 -8.02
N SER A 69 14.16 0.04 -7.41
CA SER A 69 14.03 -0.19 -5.97
C SER A 69 14.48 -1.61 -5.65
N SER A 70 15.20 -1.77 -4.55
CA SER A 70 15.68 -3.09 -4.12
C SER A 70 14.57 -3.85 -3.38
N PRO A 71 14.52 -5.19 -3.50
CA PRO A 71 13.61 -5.98 -2.68
C PRO A 71 13.77 -5.66 -1.18
N PRO A 72 12.65 -5.70 -0.43
CA PRO A 72 11.31 -6.06 -0.86
C PRO A 72 10.49 -4.89 -1.44
N HIS A 73 11.02 -3.68 -1.49
CA HIS A 73 10.29 -2.44 -1.81
C HIS A 73 10.24 -2.13 -3.33
N ILE A 74 9.94 -3.12 -4.13
CA ILE A 74 9.91 -2.98 -5.59
C ILE A 74 8.74 -2.13 -6.11
N GLU A 75 7.73 -1.88 -5.27
CA GLU A 75 6.53 -1.10 -5.58
C GLU A 75 6.76 0.41 -5.46
N ASP A 76 7.87 0.83 -4.84
CA ASP A 76 8.18 2.24 -4.65
C ASP A 76 8.36 2.94 -5.98
N THR A 77 7.51 3.92 -6.22
CA THR A 77 7.53 4.68 -7.48
C THR A 77 7.44 6.16 -7.19
N LEU A 78 8.44 6.90 -7.64
CA LEU A 78 8.47 8.35 -7.51
C LEU A 78 7.32 8.99 -8.26
N PHE A 79 6.72 10.01 -7.67
CA PHE A 79 5.67 10.78 -8.31
C PHE A 79 5.79 12.28 -7.98
N ASN A 80 5.16 13.11 -8.83
CA ASN A 80 5.03 14.53 -8.60
C ASN A 80 3.76 14.81 -7.79
N GLN A 81 3.93 15.14 -6.50
CA GLN A 81 2.79 15.39 -5.60
C GLN A 81 1.93 16.61 -5.96
N PHE A 82 2.41 17.49 -6.83
CA PHE A 82 1.67 18.68 -7.27
C PHE A 82 0.88 18.44 -8.55
N SER A 83 1.03 17.27 -9.15
CA SER A 83 0.38 16.92 -10.42
C SER A 83 -0.40 15.62 -10.25
N GLY A 84 -1.68 15.77 -9.99
CA GLY A 84 -2.60 14.65 -9.83
C GLY A 84 -4.03 15.12 -9.65
N ARG A 85 -4.94 14.16 -9.63
CA ARG A 85 -6.36 14.41 -9.34
C ARG A 85 -7.04 13.14 -8.83
N VAL A 86 -8.10 13.33 -8.06
CA VAL A 86 -9.07 12.29 -7.77
C VAL A 86 -10.04 12.22 -8.94
N LEU A 87 -10.17 11.04 -9.55
CA LEU A 87 -11.07 10.82 -10.68
C LEU A 87 -12.45 10.36 -10.24
N ASP A 88 -12.47 9.44 -9.28
CA ASP A 88 -13.68 8.79 -8.81
C ASP A 88 -13.39 8.04 -7.50
N LYS A 89 -14.41 7.40 -6.95
CA LYS A 89 -14.31 6.54 -5.79
C LYS A 89 -15.22 5.33 -5.93
N LEU A 90 -14.67 4.17 -5.73
CA LEU A 90 -15.43 2.94 -5.64
C LEU A 90 -16.36 2.97 -4.42
N ASN A 91 -17.62 2.61 -4.59
CA ASN A 91 -18.50 2.37 -3.45
C ASN A 91 -18.05 1.10 -2.69
N LYS A 92 -18.58 0.89 -1.50
CA LYS A 92 -18.18 -0.23 -0.62
C LYS A 92 -18.23 -1.59 -1.32
N LYS A 93 -19.28 -1.87 -2.09
CA LYS A 93 -19.45 -3.15 -2.79
C LYS A 93 -18.41 -3.29 -3.91
N GLN A 94 -18.26 -2.28 -4.74
CA GLN A 94 -17.26 -2.25 -5.81
C GLN A 94 -15.85 -2.43 -5.26
N PHE A 95 -15.53 -1.75 -4.14
CA PHE A 95 -14.22 -1.87 -3.51
C PHE A 95 -13.98 -3.28 -2.96
N GLN A 96 -14.99 -3.90 -2.32
CA GLN A 96 -14.88 -5.28 -1.84
C GLN A 96 -14.66 -6.27 -2.99
N GLU A 97 -15.42 -6.15 -4.09
CA GLU A 97 -15.26 -6.97 -5.28
C GLU A 97 -13.87 -6.77 -5.91
N PHE A 98 -13.40 -5.53 -5.98
CA PHE A 98 -12.08 -5.21 -6.48
C PHE A 98 -10.97 -5.84 -5.60
N ILE A 99 -11.00 -5.65 -4.29
CA ILE A 99 -10.03 -6.23 -3.35
C ILE A 99 -10.02 -7.76 -3.48
N ALA A 100 -11.19 -8.39 -3.59
CA ALA A 100 -11.29 -9.85 -3.78
C ALA A 100 -10.65 -10.32 -5.09
N SER A 101 -10.71 -9.49 -6.15
CA SER A 101 -10.14 -9.84 -7.45
C SER A 101 -8.61 -9.76 -7.52
N ILE A 102 -7.98 -9.00 -6.61
CA ILE A 102 -6.53 -8.82 -6.55
C ILE A 102 -5.88 -9.51 -5.35
N ALA A 103 -6.68 -10.22 -4.55
CA ALA A 103 -6.20 -10.86 -3.34
C ALA A 103 -5.28 -12.03 -3.64
N ASP A 104 -4.18 -12.08 -2.92
CA ASP A 104 -3.27 -13.21 -2.87
C ASP A 104 -3.87 -14.33 -2.01
N ARG A 105 -3.44 -15.56 -2.22
CA ARG A 105 -3.98 -16.72 -1.49
C ARG A 105 -3.49 -16.78 -0.05
N CYS A 106 -2.23 -16.38 0.16
CA CYS A 106 -1.57 -16.44 1.46
C CYS A 106 -0.44 -15.39 1.56
N VAL A 107 0.13 -15.25 2.74
CA VAL A 107 1.24 -14.32 3.03
C VAL A 107 2.48 -14.65 2.22
N GLU A 108 2.77 -15.93 2.02
CA GLU A 108 3.92 -16.39 1.24
C GLU A 108 3.83 -16.00 -0.24
N ASP A 109 2.62 -15.93 -0.81
CA ASP A 109 2.43 -15.45 -2.19
C ASP A 109 2.84 -13.97 -2.33
N ILE A 110 2.76 -13.18 -1.25
CA ILE A 110 3.15 -11.78 -1.23
C ILE A 110 4.67 -11.65 -1.01
N PHE A 111 5.16 -12.19 0.09
CA PHE A 111 6.52 -11.91 0.56
C PHE A 111 7.55 -12.95 0.12
N GLY A 112 7.12 -14.11 -0.37
CA GLY A 112 7.98 -15.27 -0.62
C GLY A 112 8.20 -16.10 0.64
N TYR A 113 9.02 -17.14 0.51
CA TYR A 113 9.30 -18.09 1.60
C TYR A 113 10.46 -17.68 2.52
N GLU A 114 11.01 -16.49 2.33
CA GLU A 114 12.18 -15.99 3.06
C GLU A 114 11.81 -15.25 4.35
N ILE A 115 10.57 -15.45 4.83
CA ILE A 115 10.12 -14.85 6.08
C ILE A 115 10.81 -15.54 7.26
N GLU A 116 11.51 -14.76 8.07
CA GLU A 116 12.19 -15.22 9.28
C GLU A 116 11.48 -14.73 10.53
N LEU A 117 11.75 -15.36 11.66
CA LEU A 117 11.29 -14.89 12.97
C LEU A 117 12.40 -14.12 13.68
N PHE A 118 12.20 -12.84 13.89
CA PHE A 118 13.08 -12.03 14.71
C PHE A 118 12.34 -11.58 15.98
N LYS A 119 12.81 -12.00 17.14
CA LYS A 119 12.15 -11.75 18.45
C LYS A 119 10.67 -12.16 18.47
N GLY A 120 10.34 -13.28 17.80
CA GLY A 120 8.98 -13.80 17.70
C GLY A 120 8.05 -13.04 16.74
N GLN A 121 8.58 -12.12 15.95
CA GLN A 121 7.83 -11.41 14.92
C GLN A 121 8.31 -11.81 13.53
N PRO A 122 7.42 -12.01 12.56
CA PRO A 122 7.79 -12.28 11.18
C PRO A 122 8.47 -11.04 10.59
N VAL A 123 9.63 -11.25 9.99
CA VAL A 123 10.41 -10.21 9.31
C VAL A 123 10.86 -10.73 7.96
N LEU A 124 10.98 -9.84 7.01
CA LEU A 124 11.57 -10.11 5.72
C LEU A 124 12.95 -9.45 5.69
N PRO A 125 14.05 -10.24 5.52
CA PRO A 125 15.38 -9.67 5.45
C PRO A 125 15.54 -8.67 4.29
N GLN A 126 16.41 -7.69 4.49
CA GLN A 126 16.71 -6.72 3.44
C GLN A 126 17.32 -7.43 2.21
N GLY A 127 16.78 -7.12 1.05
CA GLY A 127 17.20 -7.74 -0.22
C GLY A 127 16.51 -9.07 -0.52
N ALA A 128 15.67 -9.57 0.40
CA ALA A 128 14.89 -10.79 0.24
C ALA A 128 13.44 -10.49 -0.15
N GLY A 129 12.73 -11.51 -0.61
CA GLY A 129 11.32 -11.47 -0.95
C GLY A 129 11.01 -10.92 -2.34
N ASN A 130 9.76 -11.11 -2.74
CA ASN A 130 9.29 -10.74 -4.07
C ASN A 130 8.75 -9.31 -4.13
N ARG A 131 8.06 -8.89 -3.07
CA ARG A 131 7.40 -7.58 -2.95
C ARG A 131 7.07 -7.27 -1.48
N SER A 132 6.71 -6.03 -1.19
CA SER A 132 6.37 -5.58 0.16
C SER A 132 4.90 -5.23 0.35
N LEU A 133 4.12 -5.27 -0.71
CA LEU A 133 2.68 -4.97 -0.70
C LEU A 133 1.88 -6.12 -1.28
N GLY A 134 0.73 -6.38 -0.70
CA GLY A 134 -0.24 -7.34 -1.17
C GLY A 134 -1.56 -7.24 -0.42
N THR A 135 -2.51 -8.02 -0.83
CA THR A 135 -3.83 -8.10 -0.20
C THR A 135 -4.18 -9.56 0.01
N ILE A 136 -4.61 -9.92 1.19
CA ILE A 136 -5.15 -11.24 1.49
C ILE A 136 -6.56 -11.14 2.03
N ILE A 137 -7.36 -12.17 1.82
CA ILE A 137 -8.68 -12.33 2.45
C ILE A 137 -8.52 -13.33 3.58
N CYS A 138 -8.42 -12.82 4.79
CA CYS A 138 -8.30 -13.69 5.96
C CYS A 138 -9.66 -14.30 6.35
N ARG A 139 -9.65 -15.57 6.73
CA ARG A 139 -10.85 -16.29 7.19
C ARG A 139 -11.28 -15.86 8.59
N LYS A 140 -10.32 -15.48 9.41
CA LYS A 140 -10.54 -15.03 10.77
C LYS A 140 -9.55 -13.92 11.09
N CYS A 141 -10.06 -12.80 11.56
CA CYS A 141 -9.26 -11.65 11.96
C CYS A 141 -9.66 -11.22 13.36
N THR A 142 -8.68 -11.01 14.23
CA THR A 142 -8.88 -10.44 15.56
C THR A 142 -8.03 -9.18 15.67
N ILE A 143 -8.66 -8.05 15.98
CA ILE A 143 -7.96 -6.81 16.24
C ILE A 143 -7.76 -6.69 17.75
N VAL A 144 -6.51 -6.59 18.17
CA VAL A 144 -6.12 -6.40 19.58
C VAL A 144 -5.43 -5.04 19.70
N ILE A 145 -5.86 -4.25 20.66
CA ILE A 145 -5.18 -2.99 21.01
C ILE A 145 -4.27 -3.28 22.19
N ASP A 146 -2.97 -3.06 22.02
CA ASP A 146 -1.99 -3.26 23.08
C ASP A 146 -2.04 -2.13 24.13
N HIS A 147 -1.26 -2.30 25.19
CA HIS A 147 -1.18 -1.33 26.31
C HIS A 147 -0.62 0.05 25.92
N LEU A 148 -0.04 0.18 24.72
CA LEU A 148 0.43 1.43 24.14
C LEU A 148 -0.58 2.05 23.17
N GLY A 149 -1.79 1.47 23.05
CA GLY A 149 -2.81 1.92 22.10
C GLY A 149 -2.55 1.52 20.65
N LYS A 150 -1.57 0.63 20.38
CA LYS A 150 -1.30 0.15 19.02
C LYS A 150 -2.22 -1.00 18.66
N ALA A 151 -2.85 -0.90 17.51
CA ALA A 151 -3.66 -1.99 16.96
C ALA A 151 -2.75 -3.07 16.35
N ARG A 152 -3.03 -4.33 16.69
CA ARG A 152 -2.48 -5.51 16.03
C ARG A 152 -3.62 -6.28 15.39
N CYS A 153 -3.36 -6.84 14.23
CA CYS A 153 -4.30 -7.72 13.56
C CYS A 153 -3.70 -9.12 13.52
N ASP A 154 -4.31 -10.03 14.28
CA ASP A 154 -3.99 -11.46 14.24
C ASP A 154 -4.98 -12.12 13.30
N PHE A 155 -4.50 -12.84 12.29
CA PHE A 155 -5.35 -13.46 11.29
C PHE A 155 -4.83 -14.84 10.87
N ILE A 156 -5.72 -15.60 10.23
CA ILE A 156 -5.42 -16.87 9.57
C ILE A 156 -5.77 -16.68 8.10
N ASP A 157 -4.81 -16.82 7.24
CA ASP A 157 -4.93 -16.80 5.78
C ASP A 157 -5.37 -18.15 5.19
#